data_bfc4ee92dbb80fd9fa92a10478d56352
#
_entry.id   bfc4ee92dbb80fd9fa92a10478d56352
#
_cell.length_a   1.000
_cell.length_b   1.000
_cell.length_c   1.000
_cell.angle_alpha   90.00
_cell.angle_beta   90.00
_cell.angle_gamma   90.00
#
_symmetry.space_group_name_H-M   'P 1'
#
loop_
_entity.id
_entity.type
_entity.pdbx_description
1 polymer ?
#
loop_
_entity_poly.entity_id
_entity_poly.type
_entity_poly.pdbx_seq_one_letter_code
_entity_poly.pdbx_strand_id
1 'polypeptide(L)'
;MFLQNISKFISNYRYEQATVESLTTVKAAFLDFFGVTYRGMSEEAPSIALNTIEEILPKRNSNLTASIIGQNFKTDILSAAFVNGIAAHVLELDDGHRGAQLHLGAVIFSTALAISEAYDLTGREFLEGVIVGYEVGILLGQLVNPKHRNKGFHTTGTIGTFIAGVVASKLLKLDEKQTLNALGLCGTQAAGLLESDHGGSMGKVLHVGKASYNGILSAFLARNGFTGSGTIFDGDEGFLKTMVLDNTNHDIDEFSFENVLKNIGKVRVRDIYFKKYPFCRHLHSSIDTALKLKASIGDEYNHIQNVAVKTYEIAAEHNNFHPKNLEELKQSLPYAVAISLVVGEVSVDKINQLIEFGLLENYSTVDDVNAIKNIVNGMIILSDDKLNELYPSKRPSNVIIKLDDVFRNGIFQNITFLPKGDFENPLQLRELIDKFKGLNPHYDIKNLTVIDSLEDYNMKYVVRKLKG
;
A
#
# COMPACT_ATOMS: atom_id res chain seq x y z
N MET A 1 -28.43 -4.37 6.22
CA MET A 1 -28.13 -4.15 7.68
C MET A 1 -26.64 -4.04 8.01
N PHE A 2 -25.74 -4.64 7.23
CA PHE A 2 -24.29 -4.63 7.50
C PHE A 2 -23.70 -3.21 7.48
N LEU A 3 -23.86 -2.46 6.39
CA LEU A 3 -23.36 -1.08 6.27
C LEU A 3 -23.99 -0.12 7.28
N GLN A 4 -25.21 -0.38 7.75
CA GLN A 4 -25.86 0.45 8.76
C GLN A 4 -25.10 0.39 10.11
N ASN A 5 -24.66 -0.81 10.52
CA ASN A 5 -23.83 -0.96 11.74
C ASN A 5 -22.46 -0.28 11.57
N ILE A 6 -21.86 -0.39 10.38
CA ILE A 6 -20.62 0.31 10.05
C ILE A 6 -20.82 1.83 10.13
N SER A 7 -21.89 2.37 9.54
CA SER A 7 -22.21 3.81 9.59
C SER A 7 -22.40 4.31 11.02
N LYS A 8 -23.08 3.52 11.86
CA LYS A 8 -23.23 3.82 13.29
C LYS A 8 -21.89 3.84 14.02
N PHE A 9 -21.00 2.88 13.75
CA PHE A 9 -19.65 2.88 14.33
C PHE A 9 -18.86 4.13 13.92
N ILE A 10 -18.83 4.47 12.61
CA ILE A 10 -18.12 5.64 12.08
C ILE A 10 -18.58 6.93 12.76
N SER A 11 -19.90 7.16 12.81
CA SER A 11 -20.47 8.40 13.35
C SER A 11 -20.22 8.54 14.87
N ASN A 12 -20.17 7.43 15.60
CA ASN A 12 -20.08 7.42 17.05
C ASN A 12 -18.66 7.25 17.62
N TYR A 13 -17.66 6.84 16.80
CA TYR A 13 -16.28 6.72 17.27
C TYR A 13 -15.72 8.09 17.72
N ARG A 14 -14.97 8.11 18.83
CA ARG A 14 -14.34 9.32 19.38
C ARG A 14 -12.88 9.06 19.72
N TYR A 15 -12.06 10.11 19.69
CA TYR A 15 -10.62 10.05 19.98
C TYR A 15 -10.30 9.35 21.31
N GLU A 16 -11.11 9.55 22.33
CA GLU A 16 -10.95 8.97 23.67
C GLU A 16 -11.07 7.44 23.68
N GLN A 17 -11.59 6.84 22.62
CA GLN A 17 -11.65 5.39 22.44
C GLN A 17 -10.36 4.81 21.81
N ALA A 18 -9.48 5.68 21.33
CA ALA A 18 -8.20 5.26 20.77
C ALA A 18 -7.27 4.74 21.85
N THR A 19 -6.64 3.61 21.61
CA THR A 19 -5.60 3.08 22.49
C THR A 19 -4.25 3.72 22.19
N VAL A 20 -3.35 3.72 23.17
CA VAL A 20 -1.97 4.19 22.99
C VAL A 20 -1.29 3.45 21.82
N GLU A 21 -1.54 2.15 21.70
CA GLU A 21 -1.02 1.31 20.64
C GLU A 21 -1.52 1.76 19.24
N SER A 22 -2.84 2.01 19.11
CA SER A 22 -3.39 2.50 17.84
C SER A 22 -2.85 3.87 17.48
N LEU A 23 -2.74 4.80 18.42
CA LEU A 23 -2.16 6.12 18.19
C LEU A 23 -0.70 6.04 17.77
N THR A 24 0.11 5.21 18.44
CA THR A 24 1.52 5.00 18.08
C THR A 24 1.64 4.44 16.66
N THR A 25 0.83 3.43 16.33
CA THR A 25 0.87 2.79 15.01
C THR A 25 0.44 3.74 13.90
N VAL A 26 -0.64 4.52 14.08
CA VAL A 26 -1.09 5.46 13.03
C VAL A 26 -0.13 6.64 12.85
N LYS A 27 0.56 7.10 13.90
CA LYS A 27 1.62 8.11 13.78
C LYS A 27 2.82 7.58 12.99
N ALA A 28 3.22 6.33 13.27
CA ALA A 28 4.27 5.65 12.50
C ALA A 28 3.86 5.46 11.03
N ALA A 29 2.59 5.07 10.78
CA ALA A 29 2.05 4.95 9.43
C ALA A 29 1.97 6.30 8.70
N PHE A 30 1.67 7.39 9.41
CA PHE A 30 1.69 8.73 8.83
C PHE A 30 3.10 9.18 8.45
N LEU A 31 4.10 8.90 9.29
CA LEU A 31 5.52 9.14 8.98
C LEU A 31 5.94 8.38 7.72
N ASP A 32 5.60 7.09 7.65
CA ASP A 32 5.92 6.24 6.50
C ASP A 32 5.23 6.74 5.22
N PHE A 33 3.91 6.98 5.28
CA PHE A 33 3.13 7.55 4.18
C PHE A 33 3.73 8.87 3.68
N PHE A 34 4.04 9.80 4.59
CA PHE A 34 4.56 11.10 4.20
C PHE A 34 5.90 10.98 3.48
N GLY A 35 6.81 10.15 4.00
CA GLY A 35 8.13 9.94 3.39
C GLY A 35 8.05 9.27 2.01
N VAL A 36 7.20 8.25 1.87
CA VAL A 36 6.98 7.55 0.60
C VAL A 36 6.31 8.47 -0.43
N THR A 37 5.29 9.25 -0.01
CA THR A 37 4.58 10.17 -0.90
C THR A 37 5.48 11.33 -1.36
N TYR A 38 6.27 11.90 -0.43
CA TYR A 38 7.19 13.00 -0.74
C TYR A 38 8.20 12.57 -1.82
N ARG A 39 8.81 11.39 -1.68
CA ARG A 39 9.72 10.82 -2.68
C ARG A 39 8.98 10.41 -3.95
N GLY A 40 7.78 9.84 -3.81
CA GLY A 40 6.96 9.39 -4.93
C GLY A 40 6.56 10.51 -5.88
N MET A 41 6.43 11.75 -5.42
CA MET A 41 6.11 12.92 -6.26
C MET A 41 7.15 13.20 -7.35
N SER A 42 8.38 12.68 -7.24
CA SER A 42 9.40 12.80 -8.30
C SER A 42 9.28 11.73 -9.39
N GLU A 43 8.38 10.76 -9.25
CA GLU A 43 8.14 9.72 -10.23
C GLU A 43 7.21 10.20 -11.38
N GLU A 44 7.20 9.46 -12.49
CA GLU A 44 6.49 9.86 -13.71
C GLU A 44 4.96 9.91 -13.53
N ALA A 45 4.35 8.89 -12.93
CA ALA A 45 2.89 8.80 -12.82
C ALA A 45 2.25 9.96 -12.01
N PRO A 46 2.77 10.38 -10.82
CA PRO A 46 2.29 11.58 -10.14
C PRO A 46 2.49 12.87 -10.94
N SER A 47 3.58 13.00 -11.69
CA SER A 47 3.86 14.17 -12.54
C SER A 47 2.84 14.28 -13.66
N ILE A 48 2.52 13.16 -14.35
CA ILE A 48 1.48 13.11 -15.38
C ILE A 48 0.11 13.47 -14.76
N ALA A 49 -0.23 12.88 -13.61
CA ALA A 49 -1.49 13.17 -12.93
C ALA A 49 -1.62 14.64 -12.57
N LEU A 50 -0.55 15.26 -12.06
CA LEU A 50 -0.51 16.68 -11.70
C LEU A 50 -0.73 17.55 -12.93
N ASN A 51 0.04 17.35 -14.00
CA ASN A 51 -0.08 18.11 -15.24
C ASN A 51 -1.51 17.98 -15.83
N THR A 52 -2.08 16.78 -15.80
CA THR A 52 -3.45 16.53 -16.27
C THR A 52 -4.47 17.34 -15.46
N ILE A 53 -4.35 17.35 -14.12
CA ILE A 53 -5.23 18.14 -13.26
C ILE A 53 -5.08 19.64 -13.53
N GLU A 54 -3.87 20.14 -13.71
CA GLU A 54 -3.62 21.57 -14.04
C GLU A 54 -4.20 21.96 -15.40
N GLU A 55 -4.19 21.05 -16.38
CA GLU A 55 -4.75 21.29 -17.71
C GLU A 55 -6.28 21.36 -17.70
N ILE A 56 -6.95 20.42 -17.00
CA ILE A 56 -8.43 20.28 -17.10
C ILE A 56 -9.19 21.09 -16.06
N LEU A 57 -8.56 21.49 -14.95
CA LEU A 57 -9.25 22.25 -13.91
C LEU A 57 -9.05 23.75 -14.08
N PRO A 58 -10.15 24.51 -14.18
CA PRO A 58 -10.06 25.97 -14.17
C PRO A 58 -9.52 26.43 -12.80
N LYS A 59 -8.61 27.42 -12.81
CA LYS A 59 -8.15 28.10 -11.58
C LYS A 59 -9.35 28.76 -10.89
N ARG A 60 -9.99 28.05 -9.97
CA ARG A 60 -11.08 28.60 -9.15
C ARG A 60 -10.52 29.08 -7.82
N ASN A 61 -10.93 30.29 -7.40
CA ASN A 61 -10.70 30.76 -6.04
C ASN A 61 -11.64 30.01 -5.08
N SER A 62 -11.27 28.82 -4.68
CA SER A 62 -11.96 28.07 -3.64
C SER A 62 -11.24 28.27 -2.31
N ASN A 63 -12.00 28.50 -1.24
CA ASN A 63 -11.46 28.55 0.12
C ASN A 63 -11.12 27.14 0.67
N LEU A 64 -11.64 26.09 0.02
CA LEU A 64 -11.41 24.69 0.39
C LEU A 64 -10.30 24.11 -0.48
N THR A 65 -9.06 24.38 -0.09
CA THR A 65 -7.88 23.89 -0.79
C THR A 65 -7.02 23.01 0.10
N ALA A 66 -6.33 22.05 -0.51
CA ALA A 66 -5.41 21.15 0.15
C ALA A 66 -4.07 21.10 -0.59
N SER A 67 -3.04 20.73 0.14
CA SER A 67 -1.68 20.63 -0.37
C SER A 67 -1.45 19.34 -1.13
N ILE A 68 -0.69 19.43 -2.21
CA ILE A 68 0.00 18.30 -2.79
C ILE A 68 1.36 18.18 -2.07
N ILE A 69 1.67 17.02 -1.52
CA ILE A 69 2.91 16.77 -0.79
C ILE A 69 4.10 16.97 -1.75
N GLY A 70 5.16 17.65 -1.29
CA GLY A 70 6.32 17.97 -2.13
C GLY A 70 6.12 19.11 -3.12
N GLN A 71 4.93 19.75 -3.16
CA GLN A 71 4.63 20.92 -4.03
C GLN A 71 4.38 22.18 -3.21
N ASN A 72 4.74 23.32 -3.77
CA ASN A 72 4.59 24.64 -3.11
C ASN A 72 3.22 25.28 -3.28
N PHE A 73 2.28 24.64 -3.98
CA PHE A 73 0.95 25.15 -4.22
C PHE A 73 -0.14 24.22 -3.65
N LYS A 74 -1.38 24.72 -3.65
CA LYS A 74 -2.57 23.97 -3.24
C LYS A 74 -3.54 23.89 -4.41
N THR A 75 -4.34 22.83 -4.39
CA THR A 75 -5.44 22.63 -5.32
C THR A 75 -6.73 22.31 -4.56
N ASP A 76 -7.83 22.00 -5.23
CA ASP A 76 -9.03 21.51 -4.57
C ASP A 76 -8.81 20.17 -3.86
N ILE A 77 -9.73 19.85 -2.93
CA ILE A 77 -9.62 18.67 -2.07
C ILE A 77 -9.53 17.37 -2.88
N LEU A 78 -10.34 17.24 -3.94
CA LEU A 78 -10.42 16.02 -4.73
C LEU A 78 -9.12 15.78 -5.51
N SER A 79 -8.61 16.82 -6.15
CA SER A 79 -7.37 16.79 -6.90
C SER A 79 -6.15 16.54 -6.02
N ALA A 80 -6.11 17.17 -4.83
CA ALA A 80 -5.02 16.94 -3.88
C ALA A 80 -4.99 15.47 -3.40
N ALA A 81 -6.14 14.90 -3.04
CA ALA A 81 -6.26 13.51 -2.63
C ALA A 81 -5.90 12.55 -3.76
N PHE A 82 -6.31 12.86 -5.00
CA PHE A 82 -6.00 12.06 -6.19
C PHE A 82 -4.50 11.97 -6.44
N VAL A 83 -3.81 13.10 -6.52
CA VAL A 83 -2.37 13.15 -6.81
C VAL A 83 -1.55 12.56 -5.67
N ASN A 84 -1.86 12.92 -4.42
CA ASN A 84 -1.19 12.36 -3.25
C ASN A 84 -1.37 10.82 -3.16
N GLY A 85 -2.56 10.30 -3.51
CA GLY A 85 -2.82 8.87 -3.54
C GLY A 85 -1.96 8.12 -4.57
N ILE A 86 -1.79 8.68 -5.77
CA ILE A 86 -0.91 8.12 -6.80
C ILE A 86 0.54 8.15 -6.31
N ALA A 87 1.00 9.28 -5.77
CA ALA A 87 2.36 9.43 -5.27
C ALA A 87 2.68 8.51 -4.08
N ALA A 88 1.68 8.24 -3.22
CA ALA A 88 1.84 7.34 -2.09
C ALA A 88 2.08 5.88 -2.50
N HIS A 89 1.55 5.47 -3.66
CA HIS A 89 1.58 4.06 -4.09
C HIS A 89 2.64 3.75 -5.15
N VAL A 90 3.15 4.78 -5.86
CA VAL A 90 4.02 4.59 -7.03
C VAL A 90 5.33 3.88 -6.73
N LEU A 91 5.87 4.02 -5.53
CA LEU A 91 7.16 3.39 -5.15
C LEU A 91 7.03 1.93 -4.69
N GLU A 92 5.82 1.37 -4.57
CA GLU A 92 5.60 0.05 -3.96
C GLU A 92 6.20 -0.05 -2.54
N LEU A 93 6.19 1.05 -1.76
CA LEU A 93 6.77 1.16 -0.42
C LEU A 93 5.76 1.51 0.68
N ASP A 94 4.50 1.72 0.31
CA ASP A 94 3.40 2.00 1.21
C ASP A 94 3.03 0.80 2.08
N ASP A 95 2.34 1.08 3.18
CA ASP A 95 1.86 0.07 4.13
C ASP A 95 0.82 -0.88 3.52
N GLY A 96 0.44 -1.85 4.31
CA GLY A 96 -0.66 -2.74 3.96
C GLY A 96 -1.03 -3.68 5.09
N HIS A 97 -2.06 -4.49 4.85
CA HIS A 97 -2.49 -5.51 5.80
C HIS A 97 -2.56 -6.88 5.12
N ARG A 98 -1.85 -7.88 5.71
CA ARG A 98 -1.68 -9.22 5.11
C ARG A 98 -3.00 -9.93 4.88
N GLY A 99 -3.86 -10.01 5.89
CA GLY A 99 -5.14 -10.71 5.79
C GLY A 99 -6.20 -9.95 4.99
N ALA A 100 -6.12 -8.61 4.92
CA ALA A 100 -7.02 -7.80 4.11
C ALA A 100 -6.58 -7.67 2.65
N GLN A 101 -5.33 -8.02 2.34
CA GLN A 101 -4.72 -7.99 1.00
C GLN A 101 -4.93 -6.64 0.28
N LEU A 102 -4.68 -5.55 0.97
CA LEU A 102 -4.80 -4.20 0.42
C LEU A 102 -3.81 -3.22 1.09
N HIS A 103 -3.57 -2.10 0.41
CA HIS A 103 -2.76 -0.98 0.84
C HIS A 103 -3.66 0.12 1.40
N LEU A 104 -3.65 0.33 2.72
CA LEU A 104 -4.62 1.19 3.38
C LEU A 104 -4.14 2.64 3.49
N GLY A 105 -2.91 2.85 3.98
CA GLY A 105 -2.41 4.18 4.31
C GLY A 105 -2.41 5.13 3.13
N ALA A 106 -2.08 4.65 1.93
CA ALA A 106 -2.10 5.46 0.72
C ALA A 106 -3.47 6.11 0.45
N VAL A 107 -4.58 5.38 0.66
CA VAL A 107 -5.95 5.91 0.52
C VAL A 107 -6.37 6.73 1.73
N ILE A 108 -6.12 6.21 2.95
CA ILE A 108 -6.56 6.83 4.20
C ILE A 108 -5.93 8.21 4.37
N PHE A 109 -4.59 8.30 4.28
CA PHE A 109 -3.89 9.55 4.53
C PHE A 109 -4.08 10.57 3.41
N SER A 110 -4.14 10.15 2.14
CA SER A 110 -4.45 11.07 1.04
C SER A 110 -5.82 11.70 1.20
N THR A 111 -6.82 10.93 1.62
CA THR A 111 -8.16 11.41 1.93
C THR A 111 -8.18 12.31 3.18
N ALA A 112 -7.56 11.82 4.27
CA ALA A 112 -7.59 12.51 5.56
C ALA A 112 -6.87 13.85 5.52
N LEU A 113 -5.68 13.93 4.91
CA LEU A 113 -4.93 15.17 4.78
C LEU A 113 -5.69 16.20 3.96
N ALA A 114 -6.25 15.81 2.81
CA ALA A 114 -6.94 16.74 1.93
C ALA A 114 -8.15 17.41 2.64
N ILE A 115 -8.95 16.62 3.35
CA ILE A 115 -10.11 17.17 4.09
C ILE A 115 -9.65 17.94 5.33
N SER A 116 -8.74 17.38 6.13
CA SER A 116 -8.36 17.98 7.41
C SER A 116 -7.61 19.30 7.23
N GLU A 117 -6.77 19.43 6.20
CA GLU A 117 -6.13 20.70 5.89
C GLU A 117 -7.14 21.75 5.41
N ALA A 118 -8.04 21.37 4.48
CA ALA A 118 -9.01 22.29 3.92
C ALA A 118 -9.97 22.85 4.98
N TYR A 119 -10.41 22.02 5.91
CA TYR A 119 -11.33 22.40 6.99
C TYR A 119 -10.60 22.82 8.28
N ASP A 120 -9.28 22.81 8.31
CA ASP A 120 -8.46 23.13 9.48
C ASP A 120 -8.85 22.32 10.72
N LEU A 121 -9.08 21.03 10.54
CA LEU A 121 -9.44 20.13 11.62
C LEU A 121 -8.28 19.97 12.62
N THR A 122 -8.61 19.61 13.86
CA THR A 122 -7.60 19.27 14.88
C THR A 122 -6.90 17.96 14.54
N GLY A 123 -5.68 17.77 15.04
CA GLY A 123 -4.99 16.50 14.92
C GLY A 123 -5.73 15.34 15.57
N ARG A 124 -6.54 15.59 16.62
CA ARG A 124 -7.43 14.56 17.22
C ARG A 124 -8.50 14.10 16.22
N GLU A 125 -9.18 15.05 15.56
CA GLU A 125 -10.16 14.72 14.52
C GLU A 125 -9.52 13.98 13.35
N PHE A 126 -8.32 14.40 12.91
CA PHE A 126 -7.55 13.70 11.89
C PHE A 126 -7.27 12.25 12.32
N LEU A 127 -6.77 12.03 13.54
CA LEU A 127 -6.47 10.69 14.08
C LEU A 127 -7.73 9.83 14.20
N GLU A 128 -8.88 10.40 14.58
CA GLU A 128 -10.17 9.70 14.55
C GLU A 128 -10.50 9.15 13.16
N GLY A 129 -10.40 10.01 12.15
CA GLY A 129 -10.68 9.63 10.75
C GLY A 129 -9.74 8.53 10.26
N VAL A 130 -8.45 8.64 10.59
CA VAL A 130 -7.42 7.67 10.22
C VAL A 130 -7.68 6.31 10.88
N ILE A 131 -7.89 6.27 12.19
CA ILE A 131 -8.14 5.02 12.94
C ILE A 131 -9.39 4.32 12.41
N VAL A 132 -10.49 5.04 12.25
CA VAL A 132 -11.75 4.49 11.72
C VAL A 132 -11.55 3.96 10.30
N GLY A 133 -10.75 4.66 9.48
CA GLY A 133 -10.37 4.21 8.14
C GLY A 133 -9.66 2.86 8.15
N TYR A 134 -8.66 2.68 9.02
CA TYR A 134 -7.96 1.40 9.17
C TYR A 134 -8.88 0.29 9.71
N GLU A 135 -9.62 0.57 10.80
CA GLU A 135 -10.51 -0.43 11.42
C GLU A 135 -11.55 -0.98 10.44
N VAL A 136 -12.24 -0.09 9.74
CA VAL A 136 -13.26 -0.50 8.76
C VAL A 136 -12.61 -1.08 7.50
N GLY A 137 -11.51 -0.50 7.03
CA GLY A 137 -10.81 -0.97 5.84
C GLY A 137 -10.26 -2.37 5.99
N ILE A 138 -9.62 -2.69 7.12
CA ILE A 138 -9.13 -4.04 7.41
C ILE A 138 -10.30 -5.01 7.51
N LEU A 139 -11.37 -4.61 8.19
CA LEU A 139 -12.59 -5.43 8.34
C LEU A 139 -13.18 -5.81 6.97
N LEU A 140 -13.40 -4.82 6.10
CA LEU A 140 -13.94 -5.05 4.75
C LEU A 140 -12.99 -5.88 3.90
N GLY A 141 -11.70 -5.57 3.93
CA GLY A 141 -10.68 -6.29 3.18
C GLY A 141 -10.60 -7.78 3.57
N GLN A 142 -10.64 -8.09 4.88
CA GLN A 142 -10.67 -9.47 5.38
C GLN A 142 -11.96 -10.21 5.00
N LEU A 143 -13.08 -9.49 4.93
CA LEU A 143 -14.36 -10.06 4.56
C LEU A 143 -14.37 -10.53 3.09
N VAL A 144 -13.78 -9.76 2.18
CA VAL A 144 -13.86 -10.03 0.75
C VAL A 144 -12.73 -10.90 0.20
N ASN A 145 -11.57 -10.91 0.87
CA ASN A 145 -10.40 -11.65 0.39
C ASN A 145 -10.27 -13.05 1.03
N PRO A 146 -9.70 -14.03 0.32
CA PRO A 146 -9.00 -13.89 -0.98
C PRO A 146 -9.92 -13.95 -2.20
N LYS A 147 -11.23 -14.27 -2.06
CA LYS A 147 -12.15 -14.51 -3.18
C LYS A 147 -12.18 -13.33 -4.17
N HIS A 148 -12.26 -12.08 -3.66
CA HIS A 148 -12.29 -10.87 -4.48
C HIS A 148 -11.02 -10.70 -5.33
N ARG A 149 -9.84 -10.85 -4.72
CA ARG A 149 -8.56 -10.79 -5.45
C ARG A 149 -8.46 -11.89 -6.49
N ASN A 150 -8.88 -13.11 -6.16
CA ASN A 150 -8.83 -14.25 -7.09
C ASN A 150 -9.72 -14.07 -8.32
N LYS A 151 -10.74 -13.22 -8.24
CA LYS A 151 -11.54 -12.79 -9.40
C LYS A 151 -10.90 -11.70 -10.25
N GLY A 152 -9.67 -11.29 -9.93
CA GLY A 152 -8.92 -10.30 -10.71
C GLY A 152 -9.17 -8.84 -10.30
N PHE A 153 -9.76 -8.59 -9.13
CA PHE A 153 -9.96 -7.23 -8.63
C PHE A 153 -8.78 -6.76 -7.75
N HIS A 154 -8.36 -5.53 -7.94
CA HIS A 154 -7.41 -4.87 -7.06
C HIS A 154 -8.14 -4.29 -5.84
N THR A 155 -8.03 -4.96 -4.70
CA THR A 155 -8.75 -4.62 -3.46
C THR A 155 -8.53 -3.17 -3.03
N THR A 156 -7.33 -2.61 -3.25
CA THR A 156 -7.04 -1.21 -2.92
C THR A 156 -7.86 -0.22 -3.76
N GLY A 157 -8.18 -0.55 -5.01
CA GLY A 157 -9.06 0.28 -5.85
C GLY A 157 -10.53 0.17 -5.47
N THR A 158 -10.98 -1.03 -5.13
CA THR A 158 -12.40 -1.32 -4.84
C THR A 158 -12.77 -1.00 -3.39
N ILE A 159 -12.24 -1.73 -2.42
CA ILE A 159 -12.46 -1.47 -0.99
C ILE A 159 -11.87 -0.13 -0.56
N GLY A 160 -10.77 0.32 -1.19
CA GLY A 160 -10.22 1.66 -0.96
C GLY A 160 -11.23 2.79 -1.21
N THR A 161 -12.15 2.64 -2.17
CA THR A 161 -13.22 3.63 -2.39
C THR A 161 -14.16 3.71 -1.18
N PHE A 162 -14.52 2.57 -0.57
CA PHE A 162 -15.28 2.56 0.69
C PHE A 162 -14.46 3.18 1.83
N ILE A 163 -13.17 2.84 1.96
CA ILE A 163 -12.27 3.40 2.98
C ILE A 163 -12.21 4.92 2.89
N ALA A 164 -12.03 5.47 1.70
CA ALA A 164 -12.03 6.92 1.51
C ALA A 164 -13.38 7.56 1.90
N GLY A 165 -14.50 6.90 1.57
CA GLY A 165 -15.84 7.31 2.01
C GLY A 165 -16.01 7.26 3.53
N VAL A 166 -15.46 6.24 4.20
CA VAL A 166 -15.42 6.11 5.67
C VAL A 166 -14.67 7.27 6.30
N VAL A 167 -13.44 7.51 5.87
CA VAL A 167 -12.58 8.59 6.36
C VAL A 167 -13.23 9.95 6.12
N ALA A 168 -13.73 10.19 4.91
CA ALA A 168 -14.38 11.45 4.56
C ALA A 168 -15.66 11.68 5.38
N SER A 169 -16.50 10.67 5.55
CA SER A 169 -17.72 10.76 6.37
C SER A 169 -17.40 11.12 7.83
N LYS A 170 -16.37 10.49 8.40
CA LYS A 170 -15.92 10.79 9.76
C LYS A 170 -15.44 12.24 9.90
N LEU A 171 -14.55 12.68 9.02
CA LEU A 171 -13.95 14.01 9.08
C LEU A 171 -14.95 15.13 8.75
N LEU A 172 -15.92 14.86 7.87
CA LEU A 172 -17.02 15.80 7.56
C LEU A 172 -18.16 15.77 8.58
N LYS A 173 -18.02 14.92 9.64
CA LYS A 173 -19.01 14.78 10.73
C LYS A 173 -20.41 14.41 10.24
N LEU A 174 -20.49 13.53 9.24
CA LEU A 174 -21.76 13.04 8.70
C LEU A 174 -22.50 12.22 9.76
N ASP A 175 -23.83 12.35 9.80
CA ASP A 175 -24.67 11.50 10.62
C ASP A 175 -24.75 10.06 10.07
N GLU A 176 -25.41 9.14 10.80
CA GLU A 176 -25.50 7.73 10.42
C GLU A 176 -26.16 7.55 9.04
N LYS A 177 -27.20 8.33 8.72
CA LYS A 177 -27.92 8.26 7.45
C LYS A 177 -27.08 8.79 6.28
N GLN A 178 -26.44 9.93 6.48
CA GLN A 178 -25.54 10.50 5.49
C GLN A 178 -24.33 9.58 5.23
N THR A 179 -23.76 9.01 6.29
CA THR A 179 -22.67 8.03 6.18
C THR A 179 -23.10 6.80 5.40
N LEU A 180 -24.29 6.25 5.68
CA LEU A 180 -24.84 5.12 4.94
C LEU A 180 -25.00 5.45 3.44
N ASN A 181 -25.53 6.64 3.13
CA ASN A 181 -25.66 7.10 1.74
C ASN A 181 -24.29 7.24 1.07
N ALA A 182 -23.29 7.80 1.77
CA ALA A 182 -21.91 7.93 1.24
C ALA A 182 -21.32 6.55 0.91
N LEU A 183 -21.45 5.57 1.79
CA LEU A 183 -20.98 4.20 1.54
C LEU A 183 -21.76 3.54 0.38
N GLY A 184 -23.05 3.80 0.28
CA GLY A 184 -23.88 3.35 -0.85
C GLY A 184 -23.37 3.91 -2.19
N LEU A 185 -22.98 5.18 -2.23
CA LEU A 185 -22.39 5.84 -3.41
C LEU A 185 -20.96 5.35 -3.70
N CYS A 186 -20.18 4.99 -2.68
CA CYS A 186 -18.86 4.39 -2.86
C CYS A 186 -18.94 3.06 -3.60
N GLY A 187 -19.92 2.21 -3.28
CA GLY A 187 -20.07 0.90 -3.91
C GLY A 187 -20.28 0.98 -5.42
N THR A 188 -21.02 1.99 -5.90
CA THR A 188 -21.25 2.18 -7.34
C THR A 188 -20.00 2.66 -8.09
N GLN A 189 -18.97 3.12 -7.39
CA GLN A 189 -17.73 3.65 -7.94
C GLN A 189 -16.52 2.76 -7.64
N ALA A 190 -16.72 1.66 -6.90
CA ALA A 190 -15.67 0.72 -6.54
C ALA A 190 -15.19 -0.05 -7.78
N ALA A 191 -13.98 0.25 -8.26
CA ALA A 191 -13.39 -0.37 -9.44
C ALA A 191 -11.87 -0.49 -9.29
N GLY A 192 -11.28 -1.41 -10.08
CA GLY A 192 -9.84 -1.65 -10.14
C GLY A 192 -9.58 -3.09 -10.55
N LEU A 193 -8.84 -3.31 -11.65
CA LEU A 193 -8.51 -4.62 -12.17
C LEU A 193 -7.02 -4.90 -11.99
N LEU A 194 -6.67 -6.12 -11.55
CA LEU A 194 -5.28 -6.57 -11.43
C LEU A 194 -4.57 -6.70 -12.77
N GLU A 195 -5.31 -6.77 -13.88
CA GLU A 195 -4.71 -6.78 -15.21
C GLU A 195 -3.79 -5.59 -15.47
N SER A 196 -4.07 -4.44 -14.85
CA SER A 196 -3.19 -3.26 -14.91
C SER A 196 -1.80 -3.50 -14.29
N ASP A 197 -1.70 -4.41 -13.33
CA ASP A 197 -0.45 -4.81 -12.68
C ASP A 197 0.30 -5.83 -13.54
N HIS A 198 -0.42 -6.83 -14.06
CA HIS A 198 0.14 -7.84 -14.97
C HIS A 198 0.60 -7.24 -16.30
N GLY A 199 -0.10 -6.24 -16.81
CA GLY A 199 0.26 -5.54 -18.03
C GLY A 199 1.38 -4.50 -17.88
N GLY A 200 2.00 -4.37 -16.71
CA GLY A 200 3.12 -3.47 -16.46
C GLY A 200 2.78 -1.99 -16.72
N SER A 201 1.58 -1.56 -16.33
CA SER A 201 1.07 -0.21 -16.57
C SER A 201 0.97 0.62 -15.29
N MET A 202 0.85 1.95 -15.43
CA MET A 202 0.58 2.86 -14.31
C MET A 202 -0.87 2.74 -13.76
N GLY A 203 -1.69 1.84 -14.30
CA GLY A 203 -3.10 1.66 -13.89
C GLY A 203 -3.25 1.26 -12.43
N LYS A 204 -2.31 0.50 -11.86
CA LYS A 204 -2.34 0.11 -10.45
C LYS A 204 -2.28 1.32 -9.52
N VAL A 205 -1.40 2.27 -9.76
CA VAL A 205 -1.24 3.47 -8.92
C VAL A 205 -2.42 4.43 -9.07
N LEU A 206 -3.03 4.48 -10.26
CA LEU A 206 -4.28 5.21 -10.50
C LEU A 206 -5.40 4.76 -9.56
N HIS A 207 -5.47 3.47 -9.22
CA HIS A 207 -6.55 2.94 -8.37
C HIS A 207 -6.60 3.63 -7.01
N VAL A 208 -5.45 3.98 -6.41
CA VAL A 208 -5.40 4.67 -5.11
C VAL A 208 -5.91 6.11 -5.22
N GLY A 209 -5.41 6.86 -6.20
CA GLY A 209 -5.87 8.24 -6.44
C GLY A 209 -7.38 8.29 -6.71
N LYS A 210 -7.85 7.42 -7.60
CA LYS A 210 -9.28 7.29 -7.94
C LYS A 210 -10.12 6.91 -6.71
N ALA A 211 -9.67 5.98 -5.88
CA ALA A 211 -10.39 5.57 -4.67
C ALA A 211 -10.54 6.74 -3.70
N SER A 212 -9.47 7.50 -3.45
CA SER A 212 -9.49 8.69 -2.61
C SER A 212 -10.44 9.76 -3.17
N TYR A 213 -10.35 10.05 -4.47
CA TYR A 213 -11.23 11.01 -5.16
C TYR A 213 -12.71 10.62 -5.03
N ASN A 214 -13.05 9.38 -5.40
CA ASN A 214 -14.43 8.91 -5.45
C ASN A 214 -15.07 8.79 -4.06
N GLY A 215 -14.31 8.35 -3.05
CA GLY A 215 -14.80 8.28 -1.68
C GLY A 215 -15.10 9.66 -1.09
N ILE A 216 -14.23 10.64 -1.31
CA ILE A 216 -14.46 12.03 -0.90
C ILE A 216 -15.70 12.59 -1.62
N LEU A 217 -15.80 12.42 -2.94
CA LEU A 217 -16.94 12.89 -3.72
C LEU A 217 -18.25 12.27 -3.20
N SER A 218 -18.28 10.99 -2.90
CA SER A 218 -19.42 10.28 -2.34
C SER A 218 -19.89 10.88 -1.00
N ALA A 219 -18.94 11.20 -0.11
CA ALA A 219 -19.25 11.82 1.17
C ALA A 219 -19.83 13.26 1.01
N PHE A 220 -19.28 14.06 0.10
CA PHE A 220 -19.81 15.39 -0.19
C PHE A 220 -21.20 15.34 -0.84
N LEU A 221 -21.44 14.41 -1.75
CA LEU A 221 -22.77 14.20 -2.34
C LEU A 221 -23.79 13.81 -1.27
N ALA A 222 -23.46 12.86 -0.40
CA ALA A 222 -24.35 12.42 0.69
C ALA A 222 -24.64 13.55 1.70
N ARG A 223 -23.62 14.36 2.04
CA ARG A 223 -23.78 15.56 2.88
C ARG A 223 -24.78 16.54 2.30
N ASN A 224 -24.85 16.66 1.00
CA ASN A 224 -25.78 17.54 0.30
C ASN A 224 -27.11 16.86 -0.07
N GLY A 225 -27.39 15.67 0.47
CA GLY A 225 -28.68 14.99 0.35
C GLY A 225 -28.81 13.98 -0.80
N PHE A 226 -27.70 13.68 -1.52
CA PHE A 226 -27.71 12.62 -2.52
C PHE A 226 -27.81 11.25 -1.82
N THR A 227 -28.69 10.38 -2.31
CA THR A 227 -28.96 9.07 -1.69
C THR A 227 -28.13 7.98 -2.33
N GLY A 228 -27.67 7.03 -1.50
CA GLY A 228 -27.02 5.79 -1.91
C GLY A 228 -27.77 4.57 -1.37
N SER A 229 -27.64 3.43 -2.03
CA SER A 229 -28.29 2.19 -1.56
C SER A 229 -27.65 1.68 -0.29
N GLY A 230 -28.42 1.52 0.79
CA GLY A 230 -27.96 0.92 2.05
C GLY A 230 -27.60 -0.57 1.92
N THR A 231 -28.02 -1.24 0.85
CA THR A 231 -27.76 -2.65 0.55
C THR A 231 -26.70 -2.85 -0.54
N ILE A 232 -25.98 -1.79 -0.93
CA ILE A 232 -24.96 -1.84 -1.99
C ILE A 232 -23.89 -2.90 -1.76
N PHE A 233 -23.61 -3.24 -0.51
CA PHE A 233 -22.57 -4.21 -0.15
C PHE A 233 -23.12 -5.64 -0.09
N ASP A 234 -24.25 -5.86 0.57
CA ASP A 234 -24.82 -7.16 0.94
C ASP A 234 -26.16 -7.49 0.24
N GLY A 235 -26.65 -6.65 -0.67
CA GLY A 235 -27.87 -6.89 -1.42
C GLY A 235 -27.69 -7.88 -2.59
N ASP A 236 -28.80 -8.24 -3.24
CA ASP A 236 -28.85 -9.24 -4.31
C ASP A 236 -28.00 -8.90 -5.55
N GLU A 237 -27.85 -7.63 -5.85
CA GLU A 237 -26.96 -7.11 -6.90
C GLU A 237 -25.80 -6.30 -6.30
N GLY A 238 -25.50 -6.53 -5.01
CA GLY A 238 -24.51 -5.82 -4.24
C GLY A 238 -23.08 -6.32 -4.49
N PHE A 239 -22.12 -5.61 -3.88
CA PHE A 239 -20.69 -5.83 -4.04
C PHE A 239 -20.26 -7.29 -3.75
N LEU A 240 -20.75 -7.89 -2.65
CA LEU A 240 -20.40 -9.26 -2.30
C LEU A 240 -20.83 -10.25 -3.38
N LYS A 241 -22.08 -10.16 -3.84
CA LYS A 241 -22.63 -11.11 -4.79
C LYS A 241 -22.03 -10.96 -6.19
N THR A 242 -21.74 -9.73 -6.60
CA THR A 242 -21.23 -9.45 -7.95
C THR A 242 -19.71 -9.59 -8.07
N MET A 243 -18.95 -9.22 -7.03
CA MET A 243 -17.51 -9.10 -7.10
C MET A 243 -16.73 -10.08 -6.20
N VAL A 244 -17.40 -10.85 -5.32
CA VAL A 244 -16.74 -11.73 -4.35
C VAL A 244 -17.23 -13.17 -4.47
N LEU A 245 -18.56 -13.39 -4.43
CA LEU A 245 -19.13 -14.72 -4.41
C LEU A 245 -19.24 -15.33 -5.82
N ASP A 246 -19.25 -16.65 -5.88
CA ASP A 246 -19.63 -17.36 -7.10
C ASP A 246 -21.15 -17.52 -7.12
N ASN A 247 -21.75 -17.62 -8.31
CA ASN A 247 -23.20 -17.61 -8.53
C ASN A 247 -23.95 -18.85 -7.96
N THR A 248 -23.41 -19.51 -6.95
CA THR A 248 -24.07 -20.61 -6.25
C THR A 248 -24.80 -20.09 -5.01
N ASN A 249 -26.07 -20.40 -4.89
CA ASN A 249 -27.02 -19.85 -3.91
C ASN A 249 -26.71 -20.11 -2.41
N HIS A 250 -25.57 -20.71 -2.07
CA HIS A 250 -25.24 -21.11 -0.70
C HIS A 250 -24.18 -20.25 0.01
N ASP A 251 -23.50 -19.36 -0.70
CA ASP A 251 -22.31 -18.71 -0.16
C ASP A 251 -22.56 -17.49 0.75
N ILE A 252 -23.79 -16.93 0.74
CA ILE A 252 -24.10 -15.74 1.60
C ILE A 252 -24.26 -16.16 3.06
N ASP A 253 -24.75 -17.37 3.33
CA ASP A 253 -24.92 -17.90 4.70
C ASP A 253 -23.57 -18.17 5.41
N GLU A 254 -22.47 -18.33 4.65
CA GLU A 254 -21.10 -18.45 5.21
C GLU A 254 -20.58 -17.13 5.80
N PHE A 255 -21.11 -15.97 5.39
CA PHE A 255 -20.71 -14.69 5.94
C PHE A 255 -21.45 -14.40 7.25
N SER A 256 -20.87 -14.81 8.36
CA SER A 256 -21.35 -14.38 9.68
C SER A 256 -21.06 -12.90 9.90
N PHE A 257 -21.87 -12.02 9.27
CA PHE A 257 -21.79 -10.57 9.50
C PHE A 257 -21.80 -10.20 10.99
N GLU A 258 -22.50 -10.97 11.82
CA GLU A 258 -22.51 -10.76 13.27
C GLU A 258 -21.13 -10.95 13.89
N ASN A 259 -20.37 -11.98 13.48
CA ASN A 259 -19.03 -12.21 13.98
C ASN A 259 -18.06 -11.14 13.48
N VAL A 260 -18.25 -10.66 12.25
CA VAL A 260 -17.47 -9.57 11.67
C VAL A 260 -17.72 -8.27 12.45
N LEU A 261 -18.98 -7.93 12.69
CA LEU A 261 -19.39 -6.72 13.42
C LEU A 261 -19.00 -6.74 14.90
N LYS A 262 -19.00 -7.90 15.58
CA LYS A 262 -18.49 -8.05 16.96
C LYS A 262 -17.02 -7.66 17.12
N ASN A 263 -16.29 -7.62 16.02
CA ASN A 263 -14.87 -7.29 15.97
C ASN A 263 -14.56 -5.87 15.48
N ILE A 264 -15.57 -5.05 15.18
CA ILE A 264 -15.35 -3.65 14.78
C ILE A 264 -14.82 -2.85 15.96
N GLY A 265 -13.81 -2.01 15.72
CA GLY A 265 -13.18 -1.18 16.77
C GLY A 265 -12.22 -1.94 17.70
N LYS A 266 -11.78 -3.16 17.36
CA LYS A 266 -10.84 -3.95 18.17
C LYS A 266 -9.36 -3.77 17.79
N VAL A 267 -8.96 -2.54 17.46
CA VAL A 267 -7.55 -2.15 17.25
C VAL A 267 -6.82 -3.02 16.21
N ARG A 268 -7.40 -3.12 15.02
CA ARG A 268 -6.80 -3.88 13.90
C ARG A 268 -5.64 -3.17 13.25
N VAL A 269 -5.54 -1.85 13.42
CA VAL A 269 -4.45 -1.05 12.83
C VAL A 269 -3.06 -1.51 13.26
N ARG A 270 -2.92 -2.14 14.43
CA ARG A 270 -1.64 -2.69 14.90
C ARG A 270 -1.07 -3.79 13.99
N ASP A 271 -1.92 -4.47 13.22
CA ASP A 271 -1.55 -5.65 12.43
C ASP A 271 -1.13 -5.26 10.99
N ILE A 272 -0.94 -3.96 10.72
CA ILE A 272 -0.39 -3.49 9.45
C ILE A 272 1.10 -3.80 9.35
N TYR A 273 1.58 -3.92 8.10
CA TYR A 273 3.00 -4.01 7.82
C TYR A 273 3.51 -2.74 7.13
N PHE A 274 4.79 -2.45 7.29
CA PHE A 274 5.52 -1.45 6.51
C PHE A 274 6.44 -2.13 5.52
N LYS A 275 6.48 -1.66 4.27
CA LYS A 275 7.41 -2.18 3.28
C LYS A 275 8.81 -1.60 3.48
N LYS A 276 9.81 -2.47 3.46
CA LYS A 276 11.23 -2.08 3.52
C LYS A 276 11.82 -1.91 2.12
N TYR A 277 11.34 -2.66 1.14
CA TYR A 277 11.89 -2.72 -0.22
C TYR A 277 10.85 -2.27 -1.24
N PRO A 278 11.27 -1.56 -2.33
CA PRO A 278 10.36 -1.04 -3.37
C PRO A 278 9.96 -2.13 -4.36
N PHE A 279 9.38 -3.20 -3.84
CA PHE A 279 8.89 -4.37 -4.56
C PHE A 279 7.54 -4.83 -4.02
N CYS A 280 6.84 -5.64 -4.80
CA CYS A 280 5.63 -6.34 -4.34
C CYS A 280 5.89 -7.04 -3.00
N ARG A 281 4.93 -6.94 -2.07
CA ARG A 281 5.11 -7.51 -0.72
C ARG A 281 5.38 -9.01 -0.71
N HIS A 282 4.88 -9.74 -1.72
CA HIS A 282 5.12 -11.18 -1.87
C HIS A 282 6.60 -11.55 -2.05
N LEU A 283 7.43 -10.60 -2.49
CA LEU A 283 8.85 -10.81 -2.77
C LEU A 283 9.76 -10.55 -1.55
N HIS A 284 9.27 -9.88 -0.52
CA HIS A 284 10.11 -9.37 0.58
C HIS A 284 10.82 -10.49 1.37
N SER A 285 10.18 -11.65 1.59
CA SER A 285 10.86 -12.78 2.24
C SER A 285 12.03 -13.32 1.43
N SER A 286 11.88 -13.33 0.10
CA SER A 286 12.95 -13.75 -0.81
C SER A 286 14.10 -12.75 -0.81
N ILE A 287 13.80 -11.45 -0.78
CA ILE A 287 14.79 -10.37 -0.64
C ILE A 287 15.54 -10.50 0.69
N ASP A 288 14.83 -10.61 1.83
CA ASP A 288 15.46 -10.78 3.15
C ASP A 288 16.36 -12.01 3.20
N THR A 289 15.93 -13.11 2.56
CA THR A 289 16.70 -14.35 2.50
C THR A 289 17.94 -14.20 1.63
N ALA A 290 17.82 -13.59 0.47
CA ALA A 290 18.94 -13.33 -0.45
C ALA A 290 19.97 -12.36 0.16
N LEU A 291 19.53 -11.33 0.89
CA LEU A 291 20.44 -10.42 1.61
C LEU A 291 21.24 -11.12 2.71
N LYS A 292 20.61 -12.08 3.44
CA LYS A 292 21.33 -12.91 4.42
C LYS A 292 22.38 -13.81 3.75
N LEU A 293 22.06 -14.36 2.57
CA LEU A 293 23.00 -15.15 1.78
C LEU A 293 24.13 -14.28 1.24
N LYS A 294 23.86 -13.08 0.72
CA LYS A 294 24.88 -12.09 0.31
C LYS A 294 25.83 -11.78 1.45
N ALA A 295 25.32 -11.58 2.67
CA ALA A 295 26.17 -11.36 3.84
C ALA A 295 27.08 -12.56 4.15
N SER A 296 26.66 -13.79 3.81
CA SER A 296 27.44 -15.02 4.02
C SER A 296 28.49 -15.29 2.96
N ILE A 297 28.22 -14.91 1.69
CA ILE A 297 29.13 -15.14 0.56
C ILE A 297 30.01 -13.93 0.22
N GLY A 298 29.71 -12.73 0.77
CA GLY A 298 30.44 -11.52 0.44
C GLY A 298 30.31 -11.14 -1.04
N ASP A 299 31.44 -10.80 -1.68
CA ASP A 299 31.46 -10.39 -3.09
C ASP A 299 31.67 -11.55 -4.07
N GLU A 300 31.47 -12.79 -3.59
CA GLU A 300 31.64 -14.02 -4.39
C GLU A 300 30.43 -14.31 -5.31
N TYR A 301 29.56 -13.32 -5.57
CA TYR A 301 28.37 -13.50 -6.40
C TYR A 301 28.68 -13.93 -7.86
N ASN A 302 29.89 -13.63 -8.37
CA ASN A 302 30.34 -14.08 -9.70
C ASN A 302 30.56 -15.59 -9.77
N HIS A 303 30.67 -16.27 -8.62
CA HIS A 303 30.81 -17.73 -8.51
C HIS A 303 29.46 -18.46 -8.34
N ILE A 304 28.35 -17.73 -8.37
CA ILE A 304 27.01 -18.34 -8.29
C ILE A 304 26.71 -19.05 -9.60
N GLN A 305 26.61 -20.38 -9.56
CA GLN A 305 26.24 -21.21 -10.71
C GLN A 305 24.71 -21.31 -10.88
N ASN A 306 24.00 -21.54 -9.78
CA ASN A 306 22.57 -21.77 -9.79
C ASN A 306 21.92 -21.12 -8.58
N VAL A 307 20.70 -20.63 -8.76
CA VAL A 307 19.81 -20.14 -7.70
C VAL A 307 18.48 -20.86 -7.80
N ALA A 308 17.98 -21.39 -6.69
CA ALA A 308 16.63 -21.92 -6.58
C ALA A 308 15.87 -21.16 -5.49
N VAL A 309 14.67 -20.71 -5.82
CA VAL A 309 13.75 -20.07 -4.87
C VAL A 309 12.53 -20.94 -4.69
N LYS A 310 12.32 -21.43 -3.45
CA LYS A 310 11.13 -22.17 -3.06
C LYS A 310 10.26 -21.26 -2.19
N THR A 311 9.01 -21.06 -2.59
CA THR A 311 8.10 -20.16 -1.88
C THR A 311 6.65 -20.64 -2.03
N TYR A 312 5.69 -19.88 -1.49
CA TYR A 312 4.26 -20.18 -1.68
C TYR A 312 3.79 -19.74 -3.07
N GLU A 313 2.70 -20.33 -3.54
CA GLU A 313 2.19 -20.25 -4.90
C GLU A 313 2.09 -18.81 -5.43
N ILE A 314 1.40 -17.93 -4.71
CA ILE A 314 1.20 -16.52 -5.13
C ILE A 314 2.55 -15.78 -5.30
N ALA A 315 3.55 -16.06 -4.45
CA ALA A 315 4.86 -15.46 -4.63
C ALA A 315 5.61 -16.07 -5.82
N ALA A 316 5.42 -17.36 -6.11
CA ALA A 316 6.02 -18.04 -7.25
C ALA A 316 5.42 -17.57 -8.59
N GLU A 317 4.18 -17.08 -8.61
CA GLU A 317 3.54 -16.48 -9.80
C GLU A 317 4.26 -15.20 -10.29
N HIS A 318 5.00 -14.51 -9.40
CA HIS A 318 5.81 -13.34 -9.77
C HIS A 318 7.11 -13.71 -10.50
N ASN A 319 7.03 -14.58 -11.48
CA ASN A 319 8.16 -15.21 -12.19
C ASN A 319 8.50 -14.52 -13.53
N ASN A 320 8.31 -13.21 -13.64
CA ASN A 320 8.71 -12.47 -14.85
C ASN A 320 10.24 -12.38 -14.94
N PHE A 321 10.84 -13.18 -15.85
CA PHE A 321 12.27 -13.18 -16.13
C PHE A 321 12.72 -12.10 -17.13
N HIS A 322 11.79 -11.36 -17.74
CA HIS A 322 12.05 -10.38 -18.80
C HIS A 322 11.20 -9.12 -18.59
N PRO A 323 11.33 -8.41 -17.45
CA PRO A 323 10.60 -7.17 -17.24
C PRO A 323 11.04 -6.10 -18.24
N LYS A 324 10.08 -5.39 -18.82
CA LYS A 324 10.30 -4.38 -19.86
C LYS A 324 10.34 -2.96 -19.32
N ASN A 325 9.82 -2.75 -18.12
CA ASN A 325 9.73 -1.44 -17.47
C ASN A 325 9.85 -1.59 -15.95
N LEU A 326 9.89 -0.45 -15.26
CA LEU A 326 10.01 -0.40 -13.81
C LEU A 326 8.82 -1.07 -13.09
N GLU A 327 7.59 -0.95 -13.62
CA GLU A 327 6.40 -1.54 -12.99
C GLU A 327 6.46 -3.07 -13.03
N GLU A 328 6.86 -3.66 -14.15
CA GLU A 328 7.10 -5.09 -14.26
C GLU A 328 8.28 -5.54 -13.39
N LEU A 329 9.35 -4.74 -13.31
CA LEU A 329 10.52 -5.04 -12.48
C LEU A 329 10.14 -5.15 -10.99
N LYS A 330 9.31 -4.24 -10.47
CA LYS A 330 8.83 -4.24 -9.09
C LYS A 330 8.01 -5.50 -8.73
N GLN A 331 7.51 -6.22 -9.74
CA GLN A 331 6.77 -7.47 -9.60
C GLN A 331 7.64 -8.72 -9.90
N SER A 332 8.91 -8.56 -10.28
CA SER A 332 9.78 -9.67 -10.67
C SER A 332 10.54 -10.27 -9.50
N LEU A 333 10.17 -11.49 -9.09
CA LEU A 333 10.89 -12.28 -8.08
C LEU A 333 12.33 -12.61 -8.50
N PRO A 334 12.61 -13.03 -9.78
CA PRO A 334 13.98 -13.29 -10.22
C PRO A 334 14.91 -12.11 -10.03
N TYR A 335 14.47 -10.91 -10.48
CA TYR A 335 15.27 -9.70 -10.37
C TYR A 335 15.42 -9.23 -8.91
N ALA A 336 14.36 -9.32 -8.10
CA ALA A 336 14.42 -8.96 -6.69
C ALA A 336 15.49 -9.78 -5.93
N VAL A 337 15.56 -11.09 -6.19
CA VAL A 337 16.55 -12.00 -5.59
C VAL A 337 17.95 -11.72 -6.15
N ALA A 338 18.10 -11.61 -7.47
CA ALA A 338 19.40 -11.40 -8.12
C ALA A 338 20.04 -10.06 -7.69
N ILE A 339 19.27 -8.96 -7.68
CA ILE A 339 19.72 -7.64 -7.17
C ILE A 339 20.20 -7.77 -5.72
N SER A 340 19.46 -8.47 -4.87
CA SER A 340 19.81 -8.68 -3.46
C SER A 340 21.13 -9.45 -3.31
N LEU A 341 21.38 -10.48 -4.14
CA LEU A 341 22.59 -11.30 -4.09
C LEU A 341 23.83 -10.58 -4.62
N VAL A 342 23.67 -9.74 -5.65
CA VAL A 342 24.79 -9.01 -6.28
C VAL A 342 25.11 -7.73 -5.50
N VAL A 343 24.12 -6.87 -5.32
CA VAL A 343 24.32 -5.52 -4.79
C VAL A 343 24.34 -5.49 -3.26
N GLY A 344 23.53 -6.34 -2.61
CA GLY A 344 23.37 -6.34 -1.14
C GLY A 344 22.56 -5.17 -0.58
N GLU A 345 22.02 -4.33 -1.45
CA GLU A 345 21.13 -3.21 -1.14
C GLU A 345 19.93 -3.19 -2.09
N VAL A 346 18.74 -2.93 -1.55
CA VAL A 346 17.49 -2.86 -2.33
C VAL A 346 16.76 -1.57 -1.96
N SER A 347 17.18 -0.48 -2.58
CA SER A 347 16.61 0.86 -2.42
C SER A 347 16.08 1.40 -3.75
N VAL A 348 15.22 2.44 -3.71
CA VAL A 348 14.70 3.12 -4.92
C VAL A 348 15.84 3.64 -5.79
N ASP A 349 16.78 4.35 -5.16
CA ASP A 349 17.89 4.98 -5.90
C ASP A 349 18.83 3.93 -6.52
N LYS A 350 19.07 2.80 -5.82
CA LYS A 350 19.88 1.73 -6.36
C LYS A 350 19.21 1.04 -7.55
N ILE A 351 17.89 0.84 -7.50
CA ILE A 351 17.14 0.26 -8.62
C ILE A 351 17.18 1.19 -9.83
N ASN A 352 16.93 2.50 -9.63
CA ASN A 352 17.00 3.49 -10.70
C ASN A 352 18.41 3.54 -11.33
N GLN A 353 19.45 3.52 -10.50
CA GLN A 353 20.84 3.44 -11.00
C GLN A 353 21.10 2.19 -11.84
N LEU A 354 20.60 1.02 -11.42
CA LEU A 354 20.76 -0.21 -12.21
C LEU A 354 20.01 -0.13 -13.54
N ILE A 355 18.83 0.50 -13.57
CA ILE A 355 18.07 0.74 -14.82
C ILE A 355 18.85 1.66 -15.75
N GLU A 356 19.40 2.77 -15.25
CA GLU A 356 20.27 3.67 -16.02
C GLU A 356 21.50 2.95 -16.58
N PHE A 357 22.01 1.94 -15.88
CA PHE A 357 23.11 1.09 -16.31
C PHE A 357 22.68 -0.06 -17.26
N GLY A 358 21.43 -0.04 -17.74
CA GLY A 358 20.92 -0.99 -18.73
C GLY A 358 20.38 -2.30 -18.14
N LEU A 359 19.87 -2.30 -16.92
CA LEU A 359 19.28 -3.49 -16.30
C LEU A 359 18.12 -4.07 -17.14
N LEU A 360 17.32 -3.21 -17.75
CA LEU A 360 16.19 -3.58 -18.61
C LEU A 360 16.54 -3.67 -20.10
N GLU A 361 17.78 -3.34 -20.47
CA GLU A 361 18.29 -3.41 -21.83
C GLU A 361 18.83 -4.82 -22.15
N ASN A 362 19.00 -5.12 -23.44
CA ASN A 362 19.63 -6.39 -23.87
C ASN A 362 21.11 -6.48 -23.51
N TYR A 363 21.79 -5.36 -23.41
CA TYR A 363 23.23 -5.25 -23.18
C TYR A 363 23.56 -4.19 -22.12
N SER A 364 24.57 -4.47 -21.31
CA SER A 364 25.15 -3.51 -20.36
C SER A 364 26.67 -3.63 -20.34
N THR A 365 27.36 -2.52 -20.10
CA THR A 365 28.82 -2.48 -19.86
C THR A 365 29.17 -2.60 -18.36
N VAL A 366 28.17 -2.68 -17.47
CA VAL A 366 28.37 -2.71 -16.03
C VAL A 366 28.35 -4.15 -15.53
N ASP A 367 29.40 -4.56 -14.83
CA ASP A 367 29.61 -5.95 -14.37
C ASP A 367 28.48 -6.42 -13.44
N ASP A 368 28.04 -5.59 -12.50
CA ASP A 368 26.92 -5.92 -11.59
C ASP A 368 25.62 -6.21 -12.35
N VAL A 369 25.32 -5.41 -13.39
CA VAL A 369 24.13 -5.62 -14.22
C VAL A 369 24.22 -6.93 -14.97
N ASN A 370 25.39 -7.26 -15.52
CA ASN A 370 25.62 -8.52 -16.21
C ASN A 370 25.53 -9.72 -15.25
N ALA A 371 26.08 -9.59 -14.04
CA ALA A 371 25.97 -10.63 -13.00
C ALA A 371 24.51 -10.84 -12.60
N ILE A 372 23.71 -9.78 -12.40
CA ILE A 372 22.27 -9.88 -12.13
C ILE A 372 21.57 -10.67 -13.23
N LYS A 373 21.79 -10.32 -14.52
CA LYS A 373 21.18 -11.00 -15.67
C LYS A 373 21.59 -12.48 -15.74
N ASN A 374 22.85 -12.78 -15.48
CA ASN A 374 23.36 -14.16 -15.47
C ASN A 374 22.69 -15.01 -14.35
N ILE A 375 22.55 -14.45 -13.15
CA ILE A 375 21.85 -15.11 -12.05
C ILE A 375 20.38 -15.33 -12.40
N VAL A 376 19.70 -14.33 -12.98
CA VAL A 376 18.30 -14.44 -13.42
C VAL A 376 18.15 -15.57 -14.44
N ASN A 377 19.03 -15.65 -15.44
CA ASN A 377 18.98 -16.70 -16.48
C ASN A 377 19.16 -18.13 -15.93
N GLY A 378 19.91 -18.28 -14.84
CA GLY A 378 20.14 -19.58 -14.18
C GLY A 378 19.19 -19.88 -13.01
N MET A 379 18.20 -19.00 -12.77
CA MET A 379 17.31 -19.13 -11.60
C MET A 379 16.13 -20.07 -11.85
N ILE A 380 15.77 -20.86 -10.84
CA ILE A 380 14.56 -21.69 -10.82
C ILE A 380 13.66 -21.22 -9.70
N ILE A 381 12.38 -21.00 -10.01
CA ILE A 381 11.35 -20.64 -9.04
C ILE A 381 10.37 -21.81 -8.92
N LEU A 382 10.09 -22.22 -7.69
CA LEU A 382 9.24 -23.37 -7.38
C LEU A 382 8.21 -22.96 -6.31
N SER A 383 6.96 -23.33 -6.54
CA SER A 383 5.97 -23.41 -5.46
C SER A 383 6.25 -24.65 -4.61
N ASP A 384 6.19 -24.50 -3.29
CA ASP A 384 6.41 -25.59 -2.32
C ASP A 384 5.16 -25.74 -1.45
N ASP A 385 4.56 -26.94 -1.46
CA ASP A 385 3.29 -27.21 -0.80
C ASP A 385 3.35 -26.92 0.71
N LYS A 386 4.46 -27.28 1.38
CA LYS A 386 4.64 -27.02 2.83
C LYS A 386 4.74 -25.52 3.15
N LEU A 387 5.34 -24.75 2.24
CA LEU A 387 5.41 -23.30 2.38
C LEU A 387 4.06 -22.67 2.04
N ASN A 388 3.32 -23.25 1.11
CA ASN A 388 1.99 -22.78 0.72
C ASN A 388 0.97 -22.94 1.86
N GLU A 389 1.01 -24.02 2.63
CA GLU A 389 0.17 -24.23 3.82
C GLU A 389 0.31 -23.13 4.89
N LEU A 390 1.44 -22.42 4.90
CA LEU A 390 1.69 -21.32 5.85
C LEU A 390 1.09 -19.98 5.40
N TYR A 391 0.73 -19.85 4.13
CA TYR A 391 0.07 -18.65 3.61
C TYR A 391 -1.46 -18.71 3.91
N PRO A 392 -2.14 -17.61 4.29
CA PRO A 392 -1.64 -16.23 4.40
C PRO A 392 -1.04 -15.88 5.77
N SER A 393 -1.01 -16.79 6.74
CA SER A 393 -0.51 -16.48 8.09
C SER A 393 0.97 -16.10 8.11
N LYS A 394 1.76 -16.65 7.18
CA LYS A 394 3.16 -16.31 6.94
C LYS A 394 3.40 -16.14 5.44
N ARG A 395 4.53 -15.54 5.08
CA ARG A 395 4.98 -15.38 3.68
C ARG A 395 6.38 -15.98 3.52
N PRO A 396 6.50 -17.32 3.60
CA PRO A 396 7.80 -17.98 3.63
C PRO A 396 8.52 -17.97 2.28
N SER A 397 9.85 -17.86 2.31
CA SER A 397 10.70 -18.11 1.14
C SER A 397 12.03 -18.71 1.55
N ASN A 398 12.43 -19.75 0.84
CA ASN A 398 13.73 -20.42 0.96
C ASN A 398 14.53 -20.16 -0.34
N VAL A 399 15.69 -19.54 -0.21
CA VAL A 399 16.62 -19.30 -1.32
C VAL A 399 17.82 -20.21 -1.12
N ILE A 400 18.18 -20.92 -2.19
CA ILE A 400 19.30 -21.88 -2.25
C ILE A 400 20.22 -21.41 -3.36
N ILE A 401 21.50 -21.25 -3.06
CA ILE A 401 22.54 -20.93 -4.03
C ILE A 401 23.60 -22.03 -4.06
N LYS A 402 24.08 -22.31 -5.26
CA LYS A 402 25.23 -23.20 -5.47
C LYS A 402 26.38 -22.38 -6.03
N LEU A 403 27.52 -22.41 -5.35
CA LEU A 403 28.78 -21.82 -5.83
C LEU A 403 29.56 -22.84 -6.65
N ASP A 404 30.42 -22.37 -7.55
CA ASP A 404 31.31 -23.20 -8.34
C ASP A 404 32.43 -23.82 -7.50
N ASP A 405 33.10 -24.84 -8.09
CA ASP A 405 34.14 -25.63 -7.41
C ASP A 405 35.46 -24.87 -7.17
N VAL A 406 35.62 -23.71 -7.83
CA VAL A 406 36.88 -22.93 -7.76
C VAL A 406 37.02 -22.23 -6.41
N PHE A 407 35.90 -21.88 -5.77
CA PHE A 407 35.94 -21.05 -4.58
C PHE A 407 35.58 -21.74 -3.27
N ARG A 408 34.49 -22.46 -3.18
CA ARG A 408 34.01 -23.13 -1.95
C ARG A 408 33.12 -24.34 -2.19
N ASN A 409 33.05 -24.88 -3.37
CA ASN A 409 32.14 -26.00 -3.72
C ASN A 409 31.06 -26.26 -2.65
N GLY A 410 30.08 -25.37 -2.55
CA GLY A 410 29.10 -25.40 -1.46
C GLY A 410 27.71 -24.96 -1.88
N ILE A 411 26.74 -25.58 -1.20
CA ILE A 411 25.35 -25.15 -1.27
C ILE A 411 25.08 -24.30 -0.02
N PHE A 412 24.66 -23.07 -0.24
CA PHE A 412 24.21 -22.16 0.80
C PHE A 412 22.70 -21.99 0.69
N GLN A 413 22.02 -22.07 1.82
CA GLN A 413 20.59 -21.86 1.86
C GLN A 413 20.17 -21.11 3.11
N ASN A 414 19.09 -20.34 2.99
CA ASN A 414 18.46 -19.66 4.12
C ASN A 414 16.95 -19.59 3.88
N ILE A 415 16.18 -19.47 4.95
CA ILE A 415 14.73 -19.35 4.91
C ILE A 415 14.26 -18.15 5.75
N THR A 416 13.29 -17.41 5.23
CA THR A 416 12.59 -16.37 5.96
C THR A 416 11.10 -16.67 5.95
N PHE A 417 10.47 -16.73 7.12
CA PHE A 417 9.03 -17.00 7.26
C PHE A 417 8.21 -15.72 7.35
N LEU A 418 8.77 -14.70 7.98
CA LEU A 418 8.15 -13.40 8.23
C LEU A 418 9.12 -12.30 7.78
N PRO A 419 8.85 -11.63 6.67
CA PRO A 419 9.74 -10.61 6.16
C PRO A 419 9.77 -9.39 7.10
N LYS A 420 10.89 -8.68 7.09
CA LYS A 420 11.03 -7.44 7.84
C LYS A 420 9.92 -6.45 7.46
N GLY A 421 9.31 -5.87 8.49
CA GLY A 421 8.19 -4.94 8.38
C GLY A 421 6.81 -5.57 8.63
N ASP A 422 6.66 -6.91 8.68
CA ASP A 422 5.42 -7.55 9.18
C ASP A 422 5.23 -7.21 10.67
N PHE A 423 3.98 -7.22 11.15
CA PHE A 423 3.68 -6.84 12.53
C PHE A 423 4.37 -7.74 13.57
N GLU A 424 4.68 -8.99 13.23
CA GLU A 424 5.46 -9.91 14.08
C GLU A 424 6.99 -9.70 13.96
N ASN A 425 7.45 -8.97 12.93
CA ASN A 425 8.85 -8.60 12.69
C ASN A 425 8.92 -7.12 12.25
N PRO A 426 8.45 -6.18 13.10
CA PRO A 426 8.16 -4.81 12.70
C PRO A 426 9.42 -4.00 12.39
N LEU A 427 9.29 -3.02 11.48
CA LEU A 427 10.21 -1.91 11.43
C LEU A 427 10.02 -1.06 12.69
N GLN A 428 11.11 -0.89 13.44
CA GLN A 428 11.11 -0.01 14.60
C GLN A 428 11.05 1.46 14.16
N LEU A 429 10.61 2.36 15.02
CA LEU A 429 10.51 3.79 14.70
C LEU A 429 11.83 4.35 14.12
N ARG A 430 13.00 3.95 14.67
CA ARG A 430 14.29 4.34 14.14
C ARG A 430 14.48 3.88 12.69
N GLU A 431 14.10 2.65 12.36
CA GLU A 431 14.22 2.11 11.01
C GLU A 431 13.26 2.80 10.02
N LEU A 432 12.06 3.25 10.48
CA LEU A 432 11.16 4.08 9.68
C LEU A 432 11.74 5.47 9.43
N ILE A 433 12.39 6.09 10.44
CA ILE A 433 13.11 7.35 10.27
C ILE A 433 14.29 7.18 9.30
N ASP A 434 15.03 6.08 9.39
CA ASP A 434 16.14 5.79 8.48
C ASP A 434 15.64 5.54 7.04
N LYS A 435 14.50 4.83 6.87
CA LYS A 435 13.78 4.71 5.58
C LYS A 435 13.40 6.09 5.04
N PHE A 436 12.82 6.95 5.87
CA PHE A 436 12.46 8.31 5.48
C PHE A 436 13.68 9.09 4.98
N LYS A 437 14.80 9.07 5.72
CA LYS A 437 16.05 9.76 5.35
C LYS A 437 16.64 9.23 4.05
N GLY A 438 16.62 7.91 3.87
CA GLY A 438 17.11 7.28 2.65
C GLY A 438 16.28 7.69 1.43
N LEU A 439 14.96 7.82 1.57
CA LEU A 439 14.08 8.29 0.50
C LEU A 439 14.22 9.80 0.25
N ASN A 440 14.49 10.60 1.28
CA ASN A 440 14.41 12.07 1.25
C ASN A 440 15.66 12.72 1.89
N PRO A 441 16.86 12.53 1.31
CA PRO A 441 18.12 12.92 1.94
C PRO A 441 18.27 14.44 2.17
N HIS A 442 17.52 15.25 1.41
CA HIS A 442 17.58 16.73 1.52
C HIS A 442 16.48 17.32 2.41
N TYR A 443 15.60 16.48 2.97
CA TYR A 443 14.49 16.94 3.81
C TYR A 443 14.98 17.19 5.25
N ASP A 444 14.59 18.36 5.83
CA ASP A 444 14.90 18.63 7.24
C ASP A 444 14.00 17.80 8.17
N ILE A 445 14.53 16.71 8.69
CA ILE A 445 13.85 15.78 9.58
C ILE A 445 13.28 16.43 10.87
N LYS A 446 13.75 17.62 11.27
CA LYS A 446 13.21 18.34 12.42
C LYS A 446 11.73 18.69 12.21
N ASN A 447 11.29 18.84 10.97
CA ASN A 447 9.90 19.09 10.65
C ASN A 447 8.98 17.89 10.96
N LEU A 448 9.53 16.68 11.05
CA LEU A 448 8.77 15.47 11.37
C LEU A 448 8.34 15.39 12.84
N THR A 449 8.97 16.16 13.74
CA THR A 449 8.64 16.16 15.17
C THR A 449 7.19 16.56 15.46
N VAL A 450 6.54 17.28 14.52
CA VAL A 450 5.11 17.61 14.62
C VAL A 450 4.21 16.37 14.58
N ILE A 451 4.70 15.25 14.03
CA ILE A 451 3.97 13.97 13.97
C ILE A 451 3.83 13.34 15.38
N ASP A 452 4.83 13.51 16.23
CA ASP A 452 4.82 12.94 17.57
C ASP A 452 3.71 13.52 18.47
N SER A 453 3.35 14.79 18.22
CA SER A 453 2.35 15.56 18.96
C SER A 453 1.20 16.06 18.07
N LEU A 454 0.79 15.26 17.10
CA LEU A 454 -0.27 15.59 16.14
C LEU A 454 -1.54 16.11 16.82
N GLU A 455 -1.95 15.49 17.92
CA GLU A 455 -3.16 15.83 18.69
C GLU A 455 -3.20 17.24 19.26
N ASP A 456 -2.04 17.88 19.36
CA ASP A 456 -1.89 19.23 19.96
C ASP A 456 -2.05 20.37 18.95
N TYR A 457 -2.13 20.04 17.65
CA TYR A 457 -2.13 21.03 16.57
C TYR A 457 -3.33 20.89 15.64
N ASN A 458 -3.62 21.99 14.91
CA ASN A 458 -4.53 21.94 13.76
C ASN A 458 -3.77 21.50 12.49
N MET A 459 -4.47 20.83 11.60
CA MET A 459 -3.84 20.19 10.43
C MET A 459 -3.25 21.17 9.42
N LYS A 460 -3.74 22.42 9.31
CA LYS A 460 -3.05 23.45 8.52
C LYS A 460 -1.65 23.76 9.06
N TYR A 461 -1.49 23.79 10.38
CA TYR A 461 -0.18 23.97 11.00
C TYR A 461 0.72 22.77 10.74
N VAL A 462 0.21 21.54 10.93
CA VAL A 462 0.95 20.31 10.70
C VAL A 462 1.46 20.24 9.27
N VAL A 463 0.58 20.42 8.28
CA VAL A 463 0.96 20.37 6.86
C VAL A 463 1.96 21.48 6.49
N ARG A 464 1.77 22.69 7.01
CA ARG A 464 2.74 23.79 6.81
C ARG A 464 4.12 23.43 7.39
N LYS A 465 4.16 22.82 8.58
CA LYS A 465 5.41 22.41 9.23
C LYS A 465 6.11 21.31 8.46
N LEU A 466 5.36 20.36 7.92
CA LEU A 466 5.87 19.27 7.08
C LEU A 466 6.35 19.73 5.70
N LYS A 467 5.92 20.89 5.22
CA LYS A 467 6.42 21.46 3.95
C LYS A 467 7.80 22.12 4.07
N GLY A 468 8.21 22.52 5.27
CA GLY A 468 9.45 23.24 5.57
C GLY A 468 9.25 24.75 5.66
#